data_767211b39e1f2d28db651a517835bf25
#
_entry.id   767211b39e1f2d28db651a517835bf25
#
_cell.length_a   1.000
_cell.length_b   1.000
_cell.length_c   1.000
_cell.angle_alpha   90.00
_cell.angle_beta   90.00
_cell.angle_gamma   90.00
#
_symmetry.space_group_name_H-M   'P 1'
#
loop_
_entity.id
_entity.type
_entity.pdbx_description
1 polymer ?
#
loop_
_entity_poly.entity_id
_entity_poly.type
_entity_poly.pdbx_seq_one_letter_code
_entity_poly.pdbx_strand_id
1 'polypeptide(L)'
;MKDRYIILQIVDKATGKDITETGEAGNAQLYLFSPEGEYAGQFLASSEQIKNHTPILLPTGKLDKYHVTAWANMGTSQHFLLPSENSQIEEQAVFLIKGENEYQQNPDNLFFGSTNLSAIEESSPEKITLVRKNARMHITVRGLDTNTPEDDYYLTIQIPNNGYNFSGKPSDGV
;
A
#
# COMPACT_ATOMS: atom_id res chain seq x y z
N MET A 1 -10.08 21.71 19.07
CA MET A 1 -9.44 20.71 18.19
C MET A 1 -10.27 20.67 16.91
N LYS A 2 -9.70 20.95 15.74
CA LYS A 2 -10.48 20.99 14.49
C LYS A 2 -10.42 19.62 13.84
N ASP A 3 -11.56 19.15 13.34
CA ASP A 3 -11.65 17.92 12.58
C ASP A 3 -10.82 18.04 11.29
N ARG A 4 -10.03 17.04 11.00
CA ARG A 4 -9.23 16.96 9.76
C ARG A 4 -9.82 15.90 8.85
N TYR A 5 -9.88 16.23 7.60
CA TYR A 5 -10.41 15.33 6.57
C TYR A 5 -9.36 15.09 5.52
N ILE A 6 -9.33 13.87 5.01
CA ILE A 6 -8.53 13.47 3.85
C ILE A 6 -9.43 12.89 2.77
N ILE A 7 -8.93 12.95 1.52
CA ILE A 7 -9.49 12.25 0.38
C ILE A 7 -8.40 11.37 -0.21
N LEU A 8 -8.74 10.12 -0.52
CA LEU A 8 -7.85 9.21 -1.22
C LEU A 8 -8.07 9.32 -2.73
N GLN A 9 -6.98 9.39 -3.48
CA GLN A 9 -6.98 9.39 -4.94
C GLN A 9 -6.02 8.32 -5.43
N ILE A 10 -6.46 7.49 -6.37
CA ILE A 10 -5.64 6.45 -6.98
C ILE A 10 -5.16 6.95 -8.33
N VAL A 11 -3.85 6.92 -8.54
CA VAL A 11 -3.25 7.39 -9.79
C VAL A 11 -2.43 6.28 -10.43
N ASP A 12 -2.65 6.09 -11.73
CA ASP A 12 -1.79 5.24 -12.55
C ASP A 12 -0.42 5.94 -12.72
N LYS A 13 0.62 5.34 -12.17
CA LYS A 13 1.97 5.92 -12.16
C LYS A 13 2.55 6.11 -13.56
N ALA A 14 2.19 5.26 -14.51
CA ALA A 14 2.73 5.30 -15.87
C ALA A 14 2.11 6.42 -16.71
N THR A 15 0.81 6.69 -16.52
CA THR A 15 0.06 7.65 -17.33
C THR A 15 -0.26 8.94 -16.61
N GLY A 16 -0.15 8.96 -15.28
CA GLY A 16 -0.58 10.08 -14.43
C GLY A 16 -2.10 10.25 -14.34
N LYS A 17 -2.88 9.31 -14.91
CA LYS A 17 -4.34 9.39 -14.90
C LYS A 17 -4.90 9.02 -13.54
N ASP A 18 -5.93 9.74 -13.13
CA ASP A 18 -6.78 9.34 -12.00
C ASP A 18 -7.59 8.10 -12.40
N ILE A 19 -7.44 7.05 -11.63
CA ILE A 19 -8.14 5.77 -11.81
C ILE A 19 -8.99 5.40 -10.59
N THR A 20 -9.27 6.35 -9.72
CA THR A 20 -10.00 6.13 -8.46
C THR A 20 -11.36 5.50 -8.69
N GLU A 21 -12.08 5.95 -9.69
CA GLU A 21 -13.43 5.45 -10.02
C GLU A 21 -13.44 4.04 -10.61
N THR A 22 -12.29 3.51 -11.06
CA THR A 22 -12.21 2.15 -11.63
C THR A 22 -12.48 1.07 -10.59
N GLY A 23 -12.33 1.39 -9.31
CA GLY A 23 -12.50 0.42 -8.22
C GLY A 23 -11.33 -0.58 -8.10
N GLU A 24 -10.18 -0.32 -8.73
CA GLU A 24 -8.98 -1.17 -8.58
C GLU A 24 -8.44 -1.15 -7.15
N ALA A 25 -8.62 -0.04 -6.43
CA ALA A 25 -8.36 0.03 -5.01
C ALA A 25 -9.61 -0.33 -4.23
N GLY A 26 -9.53 -1.39 -3.48
CA GLY A 26 -10.56 -1.80 -2.52
C GLY A 26 -10.46 -0.97 -1.24
N ASN A 27 -10.54 -1.63 -0.09
CA ASN A 27 -10.35 -0.95 1.19
C ASN A 27 -8.91 -0.46 1.35
N ALA A 28 -8.74 0.69 2.01
CA ALA A 28 -7.44 1.20 2.41
C ALA A 28 -7.33 1.28 3.93
N GLN A 29 -6.18 0.93 4.44
CA GLN A 29 -5.81 1.15 5.84
C GLN A 29 -4.87 2.35 5.91
N LEU A 30 -5.20 3.28 6.80
CA LEU A 30 -4.43 4.47 7.05
C LEU A 30 -3.82 4.40 8.43
N TYR A 31 -2.57 4.78 8.52
CA TYR A 31 -1.81 4.79 9.77
C TYR A 31 -1.26 6.16 10.02
N LEU A 32 -1.46 6.65 11.25
CA LEU A 32 -0.88 7.90 11.72
C LEU A 32 0.37 7.62 12.52
N PHE A 33 1.37 8.44 12.26
CA PHE A 33 2.61 8.49 13.03
C PHE A 33 2.88 9.93 13.47
N SER A 34 3.55 10.07 14.61
CA SER A 34 4.08 11.36 15.03
C SER A 34 5.17 11.85 14.07
N PRO A 35 5.61 13.11 14.16
CA PRO A 35 6.77 13.60 13.39
C PRO A 35 8.05 12.79 13.65
N GLU A 36 8.15 12.19 14.84
CA GLU A 36 9.26 11.34 15.28
C GLU A 36 9.13 9.89 14.79
N GLY A 37 8.03 9.55 14.10
CA GLY A 37 7.78 8.22 13.56
C GLY A 37 7.05 7.25 14.48
N GLU A 38 6.61 7.69 15.65
CA GLU A 38 5.86 6.84 16.59
C GLU A 38 4.42 6.64 16.14
N TYR A 39 3.92 5.43 16.27
CA TYR A 39 2.54 5.07 15.91
C TYR A 39 1.53 5.83 16.79
N ALA A 40 0.58 6.47 16.16
CA ALA A 40 -0.44 7.29 16.82
C ALA A 40 -1.89 6.83 16.60
N GLY A 41 -2.11 5.91 15.64
CA GLY A 41 -3.44 5.36 15.38
C GLY A 41 -3.63 4.85 13.97
N GLN A 42 -4.78 4.18 13.76
CA GLN A 42 -5.16 3.66 12.45
C GLN A 42 -6.65 3.85 12.20
N PHE A 43 -7.04 3.87 10.92
CA PHE A 43 -8.42 3.87 10.49
C PHE A 43 -8.57 3.26 9.11
N LEU A 44 -9.80 2.88 8.79
CA LEU A 44 -10.15 2.19 7.56
C LEU A 44 -10.93 3.14 6.64
N ALA A 45 -10.55 3.16 5.36
CA ALA A 45 -11.34 3.73 4.29
C ALA A 45 -11.98 2.59 3.49
N SER A 46 -13.29 2.62 3.34
CA SER A 46 -13.99 1.66 2.51
C SER A 46 -13.76 1.91 1.01
N SER A 47 -13.93 0.89 0.20
CA SER A 47 -13.85 1.00 -1.26
C SER A 47 -14.83 2.06 -1.83
N GLU A 48 -16.00 2.19 -1.23
CA GLU A 48 -16.99 3.18 -1.64
C GLU A 48 -16.54 4.61 -1.31
N GLN A 49 -15.96 4.83 -0.11
CA GLN A 49 -15.39 6.12 0.26
C GLN A 49 -14.25 6.53 -0.69
N ILE A 50 -13.39 5.58 -1.06
CA ILE A 50 -12.31 5.82 -2.02
C ILE A 50 -12.89 6.20 -3.38
N LYS A 51 -13.74 5.35 -3.94
CA LYS A 51 -14.32 5.50 -5.28
C LYS A 51 -15.07 6.82 -5.45
N ASN A 52 -15.79 7.25 -4.42
CA ASN A 52 -16.62 8.46 -4.44
C ASN A 52 -15.86 9.71 -3.95
N HIS A 53 -14.55 9.63 -3.70
CA HIS A 53 -13.76 10.73 -3.13
C HIS A 53 -14.37 11.31 -1.85
N THR A 54 -14.99 10.45 -1.03
CA THR A 54 -15.65 10.88 0.21
C THR A 54 -14.60 11.31 1.24
N PRO A 55 -14.73 12.50 1.81
CA PRO A 55 -13.83 12.94 2.87
C PRO A 55 -13.87 11.99 4.09
N ILE A 56 -12.70 11.58 4.55
CA ILE A 56 -12.52 10.67 5.68
C ILE A 56 -12.05 11.50 6.86
N LEU A 57 -12.82 11.46 7.93
CA LEU A 57 -12.46 12.14 9.18
C LEU A 57 -11.29 11.42 9.85
N LEU A 58 -10.23 12.16 10.13
CA LEU A 58 -9.10 11.70 10.92
C LEU A 58 -9.29 12.06 12.39
N PRO A 59 -9.27 11.10 13.30
CA PRO A 59 -9.23 11.39 14.72
C PRO A 59 -7.84 11.94 15.08
N THR A 60 -7.62 13.21 14.80
CA THR A 60 -6.40 13.89 15.24
C THR A 60 -6.42 13.99 16.77
N GLY A 61 -5.46 13.33 17.40
CA GLY A 61 -5.30 13.35 18.85
C GLY A 61 -4.65 14.65 19.35
N LYS A 62 -3.61 14.54 20.14
CA LYS A 62 -2.95 15.66 20.81
C LYS A 62 -1.82 16.32 20.01
N LEU A 63 -1.44 15.75 18.86
CA LEU A 63 -0.31 16.24 18.07
C LEU A 63 -0.74 17.31 17.06
N ASP A 64 0.11 18.29 16.85
CA ASP A 64 -0.09 19.34 15.86
C ASP A 64 0.27 18.90 14.43
N LYS A 65 1.07 17.86 14.31
CA LYS A 65 1.54 17.29 13.03
C LYS A 65 1.49 15.79 13.07
N TYR A 66 1.20 15.20 11.91
CA TYR A 66 1.18 13.75 11.69
C TYR A 66 1.82 13.42 10.36
N HIS A 67 2.50 12.29 10.32
CA HIS A 67 2.79 11.59 9.08
C HIS A 67 1.72 10.51 8.88
N VAL A 68 1.04 10.55 7.74
CA VAL A 68 -0.02 9.59 7.41
C VAL A 68 0.45 8.71 6.26
N THR A 69 0.35 7.41 6.43
CA THR A 69 0.55 6.43 5.36
C THR A 69 -0.77 5.73 5.05
N ALA A 70 -1.03 5.48 3.78
CA ALA A 70 -2.21 4.77 3.33
C ALA A 70 -1.81 3.60 2.45
N TRP A 71 -2.33 2.42 2.78
CA TRP A 71 -2.15 1.18 2.04
C TRP A 71 -3.50 0.64 1.61
N ALA A 72 -3.72 0.47 0.29
CA ALA A 72 -4.94 -0.15 -0.23
C ALA A 72 -4.65 -1.55 -0.76
N ASN A 73 -5.68 -2.40 -0.69
CA ASN A 73 -5.64 -3.81 -1.08
C ASN A 73 -4.67 -4.64 -0.24
N MET A 74 -4.61 -4.37 1.06
CA MET A 74 -3.90 -5.23 2.02
C MET A 74 -4.69 -6.53 2.19
N GLY A 75 -4.49 -7.46 1.27
CA GLY A 75 -5.18 -8.75 1.22
C GLY A 75 -4.44 -9.86 1.96
N THR A 76 -4.70 -11.10 1.57
CA THR A 76 -4.12 -12.30 2.19
C THR A 76 -2.84 -12.79 1.52
N SER A 77 -2.46 -12.20 0.39
CA SER A 77 -1.26 -12.59 -0.38
C SER A 77 0.02 -11.90 0.11
N GLN A 78 -0.09 -11.06 1.13
CA GLN A 78 1.02 -10.40 1.78
C GLN A 78 1.02 -10.69 3.28
N HIS A 79 2.20 -10.66 3.87
CA HIS A 79 2.38 -10.63 5.31
C HIS A 79 2.63 -9.20 5.76
N PHE A 80 2.00 -8.81 6.88
CA PHE A 80 2.07 -7.45 7.42
C PHE A 80 2.64 -7.47 8.83
N LEU A 81 3.72 -6.74 9.01
CA LEU A 81 4.19 -6.36 10.33
C LEU A 81 3.52 -5.02 10.66
N LEU A 82 2.34 -5.11 11.30
CA LEU A 82 1.48 -3.94 11.54
C LEU A 82 1.97 -3.10 12.71
N PRO A 83 1.71 -1.77 12.68
CA PRO A 83 2.01 -0.90 13.82
C PRO A 83 1.23 -1.32 15.07
N SER A 84 1.91 -1.21 16.18
CA SER A 84 1.32 -1.35 17.52
C SER A 84 1.71 -0.16 18.38
N GLU A 85 1.14 -0.06 19.57
CA GLU A 85 1.50 0.97 20.54
C GLU A 85 3.01 0.97 20.79
N ASN A 86 3.63 2.15 20.76
CA ASN A 86 5.07 2.40 20.89
C ASN A 86 5.97 1.87 19.74
N SER A 87 5.41 1.43 18.61
CA SER A 87 6.23 1.04 17.47
C SER A 87 6.62 2.23 16.59
N GLN A 88 7.74 2.09 15.90
CA GLN A 88 8.24 3.08 14.95
C GLN A 88 7.84 2.72 13.51
N ILE A 89 7.72 3.72 12.65
CA ILE A 89 7.33 3.51 11.24
C ILE A 89 8.31 2.61 10.49
N GLU A 90 9.60 2.66 10.84
CA GLU A 90 10.65 1.84 10.23
C GLU A 90 10.56 0.35 10.62
N GLU A 91 9.89 0.05 11.73
CA GLU A 91 9.68 -1.33 12.21
C GLU A 91 8.54 -2.04 11.48
N GLN A 92 7.78 -1.30 10.66
CA GLN A 92 6.61 -1.80 9.98
C GLN A 92 6.92 -2.18 8.54
N ALA A 93 6.36 -3.27 8.09
CA ALA A 93 6.64 -3.80 6.76
C ALA A 93 5.45 -4.53 6.14
N VAL A 94 5.47 -4.59 4.80
CA VAL A 94 4.58 -5.37 3.96
C VAL A 94 5.45 -6.21 3.05
N PHE A 95 5.34 -7.52 3.08
CA PHE A 95 6.14 -8.42 2.25
C PHE A 95 5.37 -9.64 1.74
N LEU A 96 5.89 -10.25 0.67
CA LEU A 96 5.30 -11.40 0.03
C LEU A 96 5.35 -12.65 0.93
N ILE A 97 4.32 -13.46 0.86
CA ILE A 97 4.27 -14.76 1.54
C ILE A 97 4.93 -15.81 0.63
N LYS A 98 5.75 -16.66 1.21
CA LYS A 98 6.26 -17.85 0.53
C LYS A 98 5.17 -18.92 0.45
N GLY A 99 5.05 -19.53 -0.73
CA GLY A 99 4.21 -20.72 -0.93
C GLY A 99 4.91 -22.00 -0.44
N GLU A 100 4.23 -23.12 -0.59
CA GLU A 100 4.71 -24.45 -0.16
C GLU A 100 6.02 -24.87 -0.84
N ASN A 101 6.29 -24.37 -2.03
CA ASN A 101 7.52 -24.64 -2.80
C ASN A 101 8.59 -23.57 -2.61
N GLU A 102 8.51 -22.76 -1.57
CA GLU A 102 9.41 -21.65 -1.23
C GLU A 102 9.45 -20.47 -2.23
N TYR A 103 8.65 -20.51 -3.31
CA TYR A 103 8.49 -19.36 -4.19
C TYR A 103 7.50 -18.35 -3.58
N GLN A 104 7.75 -17.07 -3.88
CA GLN A 104 6.87 -15.99 -3.46
C GLN A 104 5.50 -16.11 -4.15
N GLN A 105 4.43 -15.89 -3.40
CA GLN A 105 3.10 -15.81 -3.97
C GLN A 105 2.91 -14.53 -4.78
N ASN A 106 1.98 -14.54 -5.73
CA ASN A 106 1.60 -13.34 -6.46
C ASN A 106 0.94 -12.34 -5.49
N PRO A 107 1.46 -11.12 -5.41
CA PRO A 107 0.86 -10.11 -4.55
C PRO A 107 -0.48 -9.61 -5.08
N ASP A 108 -1.33 -9.14 -4.20
CA ASP A 108 -2.46 -8.31 -4.56
C ASP A 108 -1.98 -7.00 -5.21
N ASN A 109 -2.89 -6.28 -5.89
CA ASN A 109 -2.57 -4.96 -6.45
C ASN A 109 -2.43 -3.94 -5.33
N LEU A 110 -1.29 -3.92 -4.69
CA LEU A 110 -1.01 -3.09 -3.54
C LEU A 110 -0.80 -1.63 -3.95
N PHE A 111 -1.51 -0.71 -3.33
CA PHE A 111 -1.35 0.74 -3.53
C PHE A 111 -0.86 1.40 -2.25
N PHE A 112 -0.03 2.40 -2.41
CA PHE A 112 0.55 3.16 -1.30
C PHE A 112 0.60 4.66 -1.61
N GLY A 113 0.35 5.46 -0.58
CA GLY A 113 0.57 6.90 -0.56
C GLY A 113 0.85 7.40 0.84
N SER A 114 1.46 8.56 0.96
CA SER A 114 1.72 9.20 2.24
C SER A 114 1.67 10.71 2.13
N THR A 115 1.38 11.36 3.24
CA THR A 115 1.42 12.83 3.35
C THR A 115 1.75 13.24 4.79
N ASN A 116 2.19 14.49 4.94
CA ASN A 116 2.34 15.12 6.24
C ASN A 116 1.16 16.06 6.47
N LEU A 117 0.44 15.87 7.56
CA LEU A 117 -0.69 16.69 7.94
C LEU A 117 -0.32 17.63 9.07
N SER A 118 -0.83 18.87 8.99
CA SER A 118 -0.84 19.81 10.10
C SER A 118 -2.25 19.89 10.69
N ALA A 119 -2.39 19.72 11.99
CA ALA A 119 -3.66 19.87 12.68
C ALA A 119 -4.09 21.35 12.84
N ILE A 120 -3.18 22.28 12.54
CA ILE A 120 -3.36 23.72 12.76
C ILE A 120 -3.91 24.42 11.52
N GLU A 121 -3.59 23.90 10.31
CA GLU A 121 -4.01 24.51 9.04
C GLU A 121 -5.44 24.14 8.66
N GLU A 122 -6.13 25.11 8.07
CA GLU A 122 -7.59 25.03 7.81
C GLU A 122 -7.96 24.36 6.49
N SER A 123 -9.02 23.70 6.54
CA SER A 123 -10.34 23.79 5.94
C SER A 123 -10.64 22.97 4.71
N SER A 124 -9.75 22.55 3.86
CA SER A 124 -10.06 21.60 2.78
C SER A 124 -9.53 20.23 3.11
N PRO A 125 -10.20 19.14 2.69
CA PRO A 125 -9.66 17.81 2.82
C PRO A 125 -8.27 17.71 2.16
N GLU A 126 -7.29 17.19 2.90
CA GLU A 126 -5.98 16.90 2.32
C GLU A 126 -6.09 15.69 1.38
N LYS A 127 -5.41 15.75 0.25
CA LYS A 127 -5.42 14.66 -0.72
C LYS A 127 -4.20 13.77 -0.53
N ILE A 128 -4.45 12.47 -0.38
CA ILE A 128 -3.39 11.46 -0.42
C ILE A 128 -3.49 10.71 -1.74
N THR A 129 -2.46 10.81 -2.56
CA THR A 129 -2.37 10.08 -3.82
C THR A 129 -1.70 8.74 -3.60
N LEU A 130 -2.42 7.67 -3.90
CA LEU A 130 -1.93 6.30 -3.86
C LEU A 130 -1.52 5.85 -5.26
N VAL A 131 -0.37 5.22 -5.33
CA VAL A 131 0.14 4.61 -6.56
C VAL A 131 0.42 3.13 -6.34
N ARG A 132 0.33 2.33 -7.40
CA ARG A 132 0.65 0.91 -7.34
C ARG A 132 2.11 0.70 -6.98
N LYS A 133 2.37 -0.18 -6.03
CA LYS A 133 3.72 -0.53 -5.57
C LYS A 133 4.29 -1.75 -6.29
N ASN A 134 3.45 -2.72 -6.61
CA ASN A 134 3.87 -3.91 -7.35
C ASN A 134 3.74 -3.70 -8.86
N ALA A 135 4.69 -4.23 -9.62
CA ALA A 135 4.64 -4.27 -11.07
C ALA A 135 3.90 -5.52 -11.55
N ARG A 136 3.32 -5.45 -12.75
CA ARG A 136 2.88 -6.63 -13.51
C ARG A 136 3.87 -6.91 -14.61
N MET A 137 4.22 -8.17 -14.75
CA MET A 137 5.04 -8.66 -15.85
C MET A 137 4.24 -9.67 -16.66
N HIS A 138 4.21 -9.49 -17.98
CA HIS A 138 3.67 -10.47 -18.90
C HIS A 138 4.82 -11.04 -19.72
N ILE A 139 5.02 -12.36 -19.61
CA ILE A 139 6.12 -13.05 -20.28
C ILE A 139 5.51 -14.03 -21.27
N THR A 140 5.94 -13.95 -22.54
CA THR A 140 5.59 -14.91 -23.56
C THR A 140 6.83 -15.69 -23.97
N VAL A 141 6.80 -17.01 -23.77
CA VAL A 141 7.86 -17.91 -24.19
C VAL A 141 7.42 -18.55 -25.52
N ARG A 142 8.32 -18.60 -26.51
CA ARG A 142 8.09 -19.20 -27.82
C ARG A 142 9.16 -20.20 -28.16
N GLY A 143 8.85 -21.17 -29.02
CA GLY A 143 9.83 -22.14 -29.51
C GLY A 143 10.10 -23.29 -28.55
N LEU A 144 9.22 -23.55 -27.63
CA LEU A 144 9.28 -24.74 -26.78
C LEU A 144 9.05 -25.99 -27.65
N ASP A 145 9.72 -27.10 -27.29
CA ASP A 145 9.52 -28.38 -27.97
C ASP A 145 8.12 -28.94 -27.64
N THR A 146 7.32 -29.16 -28.67
CA THR A 146 5.96 -29.68 -28.53
C THR A 146 5.89 -31.14 -28.07
N ASN A 147 7.00 -31.87 -28.10
CA ASN A 147 7.06 -33.24 -27.62
C ASN A 147 7.39 -33.34 -26.12
N THR A 148 7.78 -32.24 -25.49
CA THR A 148 8.05 -32.18 -24.07
C THR A 148 6.78 -31.71 -23.35
N PRO A 149 6.32 -32.43 -22.30
CA PRO A 149 5.16 -32.00 -21.50
C PRO A 149 5.32 -30.55 -21.01
N GLU A 150 4.23 -29.80 -20.99
CA GLU A 150 4.23 -28.40 -20.54
C GLU A 150 4.74 -28.26 -19.09
N ASP A 151 4.49 -29.26 -18.26
CA ASP A 151 4.91 -29.31 -16.86
C ASP A 151 6.42 -29.46 -16.66
N ASP A 152 7.16 -29.80 -17.72
CA ASP A 152 8.63 -29.89 -17.69
C ASP A 152 9.32 -28.54 -17.90
N TYR A 153 8.53 -27.49 -18.20
CA TYR A 153 9.05 -26.14 -18.37
C TYR A 153 8.64 -25.26 -17.19
N TYR A 154 9.59 -24.55 -16.64
CA TYR A 154 9.35 -23.53 -15.62
C TYR A 154 10.19 -22.29 -15.85
N LEU A 155 9.64 -21.16 -15.49
CA LEU A 155 10.31 -19.87 -15.51
C LEU A 155 10.53 -19.39 -14.07
N THR A 156 11.78 -19.13 -13.75
CA THR A 156 12.15 -18.54 -12.45
C THR A 156 12.50 -17.07 -12.63
N ILE A 157 11.89 -16.23 -11.82
CA ILE A 157 12.21 -14.79 -11.75
C ILE A 157 12.79 -14.52 -10.37
N GLN A 158 13.96 -13.94 -10.33
CA GLN A 158 14.63 -13.53 -9.10
C GLN A 158 14.56 -12.00 -8.97
N ILE A 159 14.11 -11.52 -7.82
CA ILE A 159 14.02 -10.09 -7.50
C ILE A 159 14.80 -9.83 -6.20
N PRO A 160 15.44 -8.65 -6.06
CA PRO A 160 16.30 -8.36 -4.91
C PRO A 160 15.54 -8.14 -3.61
N ASN A 161 14.29 -7.66 -3.66
CA ASN A 161 13.49 -7.33 -2.48
C ASN A 161 12.13 -8.02 -2.54
N ASN A 162 11.62 -8.47 -1.41
CA ASN A 162 10.32 -9.12 -1.32
C ASN A 162 9.27 -8.31 -0.56
N GLY A 163 9.54 -7.05 -0.23
CA GLY A 163 8.62 -6.23 0.53
C GLY A 163 8.88 -4.73 0.48
N TYR A 164 8.12 -4.03 1.29
CA TYR A 164 8.21 -2.59 1.50
C TYR A 164 8.08 -2.27 2.99
N ASN A 165 8.82 -1.29 3.45
CA ASN A 165 8.54 -0.68 4.76
C ASN A 165 7.35 0.29 4.68
N PHE A 166 6.84 0.75 5.82
CA PHE A 166 5.67 1.65 5.84
C PHE A 166 5.97 3.08 5.36
N SER A 167 7.21 3.44 5.11
CA SER A 167 7.57 4.64 4.34
C SER A 167 7.56 4.39 2.82
N GLY A 168 7.16 3.20 2.37
CA GLY A 168 7.02 2.83 0.96
C GLY A 168 8.34 2.53 0.25
N LYS A 169 9.43 2.35 0.96
CA LYS A 169 10.73 1.97 0.39
C LYS A 169 10.84 0.45 0.29
N PRO A 170 11.46 -0.09 -0.78
CA PRO A 170 11.75 -1.52 -0.86
C PRO A 170 12.53 -2.00 0.36
N SER A 171 12.20 -3.17 0.86
CA SER A 171 12.87 -3.81 1.99
C SER A 171 12.92 -5.33 1.78
N ASP A 172 13.89 -5.99 2.39
CA ASP A 172 13.90 -7.43 2.50
C ASP A 172 12.99 -7.81 3.67
N GLY A 173 12.05 -8.74 3.40
CA GLY A 173 11.27 -9.35 4.47
C GLY A 173 12.16 -10.20 5.37
N VAL A 174 11.86 -10.20 6.64
CA VAL A 174 12.52 -11.05 7.64
C VAL A 174 12.08 -12.50 7.48
#